data_6898c91be344779f98017dca98aa5da7
#
_entry.id   6898c91be344779f98017dca98aa5da7
#
_cell.length_a   1.000
_cell.length_b   1.000
_cell.length_c   1.000
_cell.angle_alpha   90.00
_cell.angle_beta   90.00
_cell.angle_gamma   90.00
#
_symmetry.space_group_name_H-M   'P 1'
#
loop_
_entity.id
_entity.type
_entity.pdbx_description
1 polymer ?
#
loop_
_entity_poly.entity_id
_entity_poly.type
_entity_poly.pdbx_seq_one_letter_code
_entity_poly.pdbx_strand_id
1 'polypeptide(L)'
;MLVALYIFPSLFSAILLLGFCSPVLMAQKFAAAYLDMQYILKNLPQYETANEQLAMISKRWQKEIDNAQQEVQILVSNYQTEQIFLSADMKKKREDEILEKEQQVLELKRKYFGENGEWYKKRESLLKPIQEEIYNAVQEIATEKKYDIVKDRSADPSLIYMSSRLDISDQVLEKLGAK
;
A
#
# COMPACT_ATOMS: atom_id res chain seq x y z
N MET A 1 -47.12 54.47 69.62
CA MET A 1 -46.33 55.52 69.01
C MET A 1 -45.47 54.91 67.92
N LEU A 2 -45.80 55.26 66.74
CA LEU A 2 -45.18 54.81 65.47
C LEU A 2 -43.71 55.14 65.41
N VAL A 3 -42.87 54.27 64.95
CA VAL A 3 -41.82 54.51 63.97
C VAL A 3 -40.99 53.20 63.89
N ALA A 4 -40.99 52.55 62.82
CA ALA A 4 -39.91 51.80 62.20
C ALA A 4 -40.45 50.59 61.39
N LEU A 5 -40.94 50.91 60.24
CA LEU A 5 -41.20 49.90 59.23
C LEU A 5 -40.88 50.51 57.86
N TYR A 6 -39.58 50.58 57.56
CA TYR A 6 -39.14 50.89 56.20
C TYR A 6 -37.62 50.66 56.05
N ILE A 7 -37.14 49.47 56.10
CA ILE A 7 -35.83 49.08 55.52
C ILE A 7 -35.90 47.60 55.23
N PHE A 8 -36.30 47.18 54.06
CA PHE A 8 -35.86 46.00 53.36
C PHE A 8 -36.72 45.73 52.12
N PRO A 9 -36.45 46.36 51.00
CA PRO A 9 -36.53 45.62 49.80
C PRO A 9 -35.42 46.03 48.78
N SER A 10 -34.16 45.74 49.04
CA SER A 10 -33.13 46.01 48.03
C SER A 10 -32.11 44.86 47.84
N LEU A 11 -32.33 43.70 48.52
CA LEU A 11 -31.43 42.59 48.41
C LEU A 11 -31.96 41.46 47.50
N PHE A 12 -33.17 41.58 46.95
CA PHE A 12 -33.75 40.50 46.11
C PHE A 12 -33.61 40.73 44.60
N SER A 13 -33.09 41.90 44.17
CA SER A 13 -32.98 42.27 42.75
C SER A 13 -31.59 42.00 42.13
N ALA A 14 -30.59 41.57 42.91
CA ALA A 14 -29.21 41.40 42.44
C ALA A 14 -28.86 39.93 42.04
N ILE A 15 -29.77 38.96 42.21
CA ILE A 15 -29.47 37.54 41.96
C ILE A 15 -29.99 37.05 40.59
N LEU A 16 -30.72 37.90 39.82
CA LEU A 16 -31.33 37.47 38.56
C LEU A 16 -30.52 37.79 37.28
N LEU A 17 -29.27 38.21 37.38
CA LEU A 17 -28.42 38.54 36.21
C LEU A 17 -27.16 37.64 36.08
N LEU A 18 -27.05 36.56 36.84
CA LEU A 18 -25.98 35.53 36.68
C LEU A 18 -26.49 34.27 35.97
N GLY A 19 -27.44 34.46 35.09
CA GLY A 19 -28.02 33.38 34.32
C GLY A 19 -27.54 33.36 32.89
N PHE A 20 -27.04 32.24 32.47
CA PHE A 20 -26.81 31.83 31.07
C PHE A 20 -25.60 32.36 30.34
N CYS A 21 -24.42 32.24 30.93
CA CYS A 21 -23.26 31.92 30.09
C CYS A 21 -23.21 30.39 29.93
N SER A 22 -24.11 29.85 29.11
CA SER A 22 -23.99 28.45 28.68
C SER A 22 -22.71 28.34 27.87
N PRO A 23 -21.71 27.53 28.29
CA PRO A 23 -20.61 27.23 27.40
C PRO A 23 -21.21 26.53 26.20
N VAL A 24 -21.22 27.19 25.05
CA VAL A 24 -21.45 26.53 23.76
C VAL A 24 -20.32 25.53 23.65
N LEU A 25 -20.55 24.28 24.06
CA LEU A 25 -19.69 23.16 23.73
C LEU A 25 -19.72 23.10 22.20
N MET A 26 -18.73 23.72 21.56
CA MET A 26 -18.40 23.48 20.17
C MET A 26 -17.99 22.01 20.09
N ALA A 27 -18.96 21.14 19.85
CA ALA A 27 -18.67 19.75 19.49
C ALA A 27 -17.80 19.82 18.26
N GLN A 28 -16.51 19.56 18.40
CA GLN A 28 -15.61 19.42 17.26
C GLN A 28 -16.19 18.30 16.40
N LYS A 29 -16.71 18.70 15.24
CA LYS A 29 -17.31 17.76 14.29
C LYS A 29 -16.15 17.00 13.67
N PHE A 30 -15.90 15.78 14.15
CA PHE A 30 -14.93 14.86 13.57
C PHE A 30 -15.30 14.63 12.09
N ALA A 31 -14.39 14.99 11.19
CA ALA A 31 -14.59 14.91 9.76
C ALA A 31 -13.70 13.77 9.21
N ALA A 32 -14.36 12.75 8.67
CA ALA A 32 -13.71 11.62 8.04
C ALA A 32 -14.01 11.58 6.54
N ALA A 33 -13.02 11.16 5.75
CA ALA A 33 -13.18 10.84 4.35
C ALA A 33 -12.63 9.44 4.06
N TYR A 34 -12.95 8.92 2.90
CA TYR A 34 -12.49 7.63 2.41
C TYR A 34 -12.01 7.76 0.97
N LEU A 35 -11.13 6.87 0.58
CA LEU A 35 -10.73 6.67 -0.80
C LEU A 35 -10.68 5.18 -1.11
N ASP A 36 -10.65 4.85 -2.38
CA ASP A 36 -10.37 3.50 -2.89
C ASP A 36 -9.02 3.51 -3.59
N MET A 37 -7.98 3.02 -2.90
CA MET A 37 -6.63 3.00 -3.44
C MET A 37 -6.55 2.14 -4.71
N GLN A 38 -7.27 1.03 -4.77
CA GLN A 38 -7.26 0.16 -5.95
C GLN A 38 -7.90 0.86 -7.15
N TYR A 39 -9.02 1.57 -6.94
CA TYR A 39 -9.66 2.37 -7.97
C TYR A 39 -8.74 3.48 -8.47
N ILE A 40 -8.09 4.21 -7.56
CA ILE A 40 -7.14 5.28 -7.92
C ILE A 40 -6.00 4.70 -8.76
N LEU A 41 -5.31 3.67 -8.27
CA LEU A 41 -4.18 3.06 -8.97
C LEU A 41 -4.58 2.57 -10.36
N LYS A 42 -5.73 1.91 -10.48
CA LYS A 42 -6.21 1.39 -11.78
C LYS A 42 -6.47 2.49 -12.82
N ASN A 43 -6.77 3.71 -12.39
CA ASN A 43 -7.03 4.85 -13.25
C ASN A 43 -5.81 5.77 -13.45
N LEU A 44 -4.64 5.39 -12.92
CA LEU A 44 -3.39 6.13 -13.12
C LEU A 44 -2.55 5.52 -14.24
N PRO A 45 -2.28 6.25 -15.35
CA PRO A 45 -1.44 5.74 -16.45
C PRO A 45 -0.03 5.34 -16.00
N GLN A 46 0.53 6.02 -15.01
CA GLN A 46 1.85 5.70 -14.46
C GLN A 46 1.87 4.30 -13.81
N TYR A 47 0.76 3.90 -13.16
CA TYR A 47 0.64 2.58 -12.55
C TYR A 47 0.55 1.47 -13.60
N GLU A 48 -0.17 1.68 -14.70
CA GLU A 48 -0.23 0.76 -15.83
C GLU A 48 1.17 0.58 -16.43
N THR A 49 1.87 1.69 -16.73
CA THR A 49 3.25 1.67 -17.24
C THR A 49 4.21 0.94 -16.30
N ALA A 50 4.09 1.14 -14.98
CA ALA A 50 4.91 0.46 -13.99
C ALA A 50 4.66 -1.06 -13.98
N ASN A 51 3.39 -1.48 -14.10
CA ASN A 51 3.02 -2.90 -14.17
C ASN A 51 3.52 -3.55 -15.46
N GLU A 52 3.42 -2.87 -16.61
CA GLU A 52 3.98 -3.36 -17.89
C GLU A 52 5.49 -3.56 -17.80
N GLN A 53 6.22 -2.59 -17.25
CA GLN A 53 7.67 -2.71 -17.04
C GLN A 53 8.00 -3.91 -16.14
N LEU A 54 7.25 -4.08 -15.06
CA LEU A 54 7.43 -5.19 -14.12
C LEU A 54 7.18 -6.55 -14.81
N ALA A 55 6.12 -6.63 -15.62
CA ALA A 55 5.79 -7.83 -16.38
C ALA A 55 6.88 -8.18 -17.41
N MET A 56 7.41 -7.20 -18.13
CA MET A 56 8.50 -7.41 -19.09
C MET A 56 9.78 -7.92 -18.41
N ILE A 57 10.14 -7.31 -17.28
CA ILE A 57 11.33 -7.72 -16.53
C ILE A 57 11.14 -9.13 -15.95
N SER A 58 9.97 -9.44 -15.37
CA SER A 58 9.63 -10.77 -14.86
C SER A 58 9.74 -11.83 -15.93
N LYS A 59 9.20 -11.56 -17.12
CA LYS A 59 9.27 -12.47 -18.26
C LYS A 59 10.72 -12.75 -18.70
N ARG A 60 11.57 -11.72 -18.69
CA ARG A 60 13.00 -11.88 -19.00
C ARG A 60 13.72 -12.77 -17.98
N TRP A 61 13.50 -12.54 -16.69
CA TRP A 61 14.10 -13.32 -15.62
C TRP A 61 13.59 -14.77 -15.61
N GLN A 62 12.29 -14.95 -15.85
CA GLN A 62 11.74 -16.31 -15.98
C GLN A 62 12.38 -17.07 -17.13
N LYS A 63 12.55 -16.41 -18.30
CA LYS A 63 13.23 -17.03 -19.45
C LYS A 63 14.68 -17.41 -19.15
N GLU A 64 15.40 -16.61 -18.36
CA GLU A 64 16.77 -16.93 -17.94
C GLU A 64 16.79 -18.18 -17.05
N ILE A 65 15.86 -18.28 -16.10
CA ILE A 65 15.70 -19.48 -15.27
C ILE A 65 15.33 -20.71 -16.11
N ASP A 66 14.39 -20.56 -17.03
CA ASP A 66 13.93 -21.65 -17.89
C ASP A 66 15.07 -22.18 -18.77
N ASN A 67 15.90 -21.30 -19.33
CA ASN A 67 17.07 -21.67 -20.10
C ASN A 67 18.08 -22.44 -19.23
N ALA A 68 18.37 -21.97 -18.03
CA ALA A 68 19.28 -22.66 -17.11
C ALA A 68 18.73 -24.04 -16.69
N GLN A 69 17.40 -24.15 -16.48
CA GLN A 69 16.74 -25.44 -16.20
C GLN A 69 16.85 -26.39 -17.40
N GLN A 70 16.70 -25.88 -18.62
CA GLN A 70 16.84 -26.69 -19.81
C GLN A 70 18.27 -27.23 -19.98
N GLU A 71 19.30 -26.43 -19.66
CA GLU A 71 20.69 -26.89 -19.64
C GLU A 71 20.87 -28.07 -18.66
N VAL A 72 20.32 -27.96 -17.45
CA VAL A 72 20.35 -29.06 -16.48
C VAL A 72 19.70 -30.33 -17.04
N GLN A 73 18.51 -30.20 -17.66
CA GLN A 73 17.82 -31.35 -18.23
C GLN A 73 18.61 -32.03 -19.33
N ILE A 74 19.29 -31.26 -20.18
CA ILE A 74 20.17 -31.81 -21.23
C ILE A 74 21.35 -32.56 -20.61
N LEU A 75 22.00 -32.01 -19.58
CA LEU A 75 23.11 -32.66 -18.90
C LEU A 75 22.67 -33.98 -18.23
N VAL A 76 21.53 -33.98 -17.55
CA VAL A 76 20.95 -35.17 -16.93
C VAL A 76 20.63 -36.23 -17.98
N SER A 77 19.99 -35.87 -19.10
CA SER A 77 19.65 -36.79 -20.19
C SER A 77 20.91 -37.40 -20.82
N ASN A 78 21.93 -36.60 -21.09
CA ASN A 78 23.21 -37.05 -21.63
C ASN A 78 23.89 -38.01 -20.65
N TYR A 79 23.94 -37.65 -19.35
CA TYR A 79 24.51 -38.53 -18.33
C TYR A 79 23.79 -39.86 -18.26
N GLN A 80 22.47 -39.90 -18.27
CA GLN A 80 21.70 -41.15 -18.27
C GLN A 80 22.03 -42.07 -19.43
N THR A 81 22.32 -41.50 -20.61
CA THR A 81 22.67 -42.26 -21.80
C THR A 81 24.13 -42.75 -21.79
N GLU A 82 25.05 -41.90 -21.33
CA GLU A 82 26.47 -42.13 -21.38
C GLU A 82 27.03 -42.94 -20.18
N GLN A 83 26.34 -42.95 -19.03
CA GLN A 83 26.83 -43.47 -17.75
C GLN A 83 27.36 -44.90 -17.82
N ILE A 84 26.82 -45.74 -18.72
CA ILE A 84 27.25 -47.13 -18.87
C ILE A 84 28.67 -47.24 -19.46
N PHE A 85 29.12 -46.20 -20.15
CA PHE A 85 30.45 -46.13 -20.79
C PHE A 85 31.46 -45.32 -20.00
N LEU A 86 31.06 -44.65 -18.91
CA LEU A 86 31.94 -43.79 -18.14
C LEU A 86 32.68 -44.54 -17.03
N SER A 87 33.93 -44.16 -16.80
CA SER A 87 34.66 -44.57 -15.61
C SER A 87 34.09 -43.94 -14.34
N ALA A 88 34.43 -44.45 -13.16
CA ALA A 88 33.93 -43.93 -11.87
C ALA A 88 34.25 -42.43 -11.71
N ASP A 89 35.50 -41.99 -12.07
CA ASP A 89 35.88 -40.60 -11.98
C ASP A 89 35.13 -39.70 -12.96
N MET A 90 34.83 -40.18 -14.16
CA MET A 90 34.04 -39.46 -15.15
C MET A 90 32.59 -39.32 -14.72
N LYS A 91 31.97 -40.35 -14.12
CA LYS A 91 30.64 -40.29 -13.55
C LYS A 91 30.60 -39.22 -12.49
N LYS A 92 31.51 -39.26 -11.53
CA LYS A 92 31.56 -38.24 -10.47
C LYS A 92 31.67 -36.83 -11.02
N LYS A 93 32.53 -36.59 -12.02
CA LYS A 93 32.63 -35.27 -12.66
C LYS A 93 31.29 -34.79 -13.29
N ARG A 94 30.55 -35.70 -13.93
CA ARG A 94 29.26 -35.37 -14.53
C ARG A 94 28.20 -35.10 -13.47
N GLU A 95 28.20 -35.87 -12.39
CA GLU A 95 27.29 -35.65 -11.27
C GLU A 95 27.57 -34.31 -10.56
N ASP A 96 28.85 -33.98 -10.34
CA ASP A 96 29.26 -32.72 -9.75
C ASP A 96 28.88 -31.53 -10.67
N GLU A 97 29.03 -31.65 -12.00
CA GLU A 97 28.64 -30.65 -12.99
C GLU A 97 27.11 -30.42 -12.97
N ILE A 98 26.32 -31.49 -12.93
CA ILE A 98 24.86 -31.41 -12.84
C ILE A 98 24.45 -30.72 -11.55
N LEU A 99 25.03 -31.10 -10.42
CA LEU A 99 24.74 -30.50 -9.11
C LEU A 99 25.07 -29.01 -9.09
N GLU A 100 26.19 -28.60 -9.65
CA GLU A 100 26.58 -27.18 -9.76
C GLU A 100 25.54 -26.41 -10.59
N LYS A 101 25.08 -26.96 -11.71
CA LYS A 101 24.09 -26.31 -12.56
C LYS A 101 22.72 -26.23 -11.88
N GLU A 102 22.31 -27.26 -11.15
CA GLU A 102 21.09 -27.24 -10.34
C GLU A 102 21.14 -26.14 -9.26
N GLN A 103 22.30 -25.98 -8.60
CA GLN A 103 22.50 -24.92 -7.63
C GLN A 103 22.41 -23.53 -8.28
N GLN A 104 22.99 -23.33 -9.47
CA GLN A 104 22.88 -22.09 -10.22
C GLN A 104 21.41 -21.74 -10.54
N VAL A 105 20.59 -22.72 -10.91
CA VAL A 105 19.14 -22.50 -11.12
C VAL A 105 18.45 -22.05 -9.84
N LEU A 106 18.76 -22.68 -8.70
CA LEU A 106 18.20 -22.28 -7.40
C LEU A 106 18.62 -20.88 -6.99
N GLU A 107 19.87 -20.50 -7.25
CA GLU A 107 20.38 -19.16 -7.00
C GLU A 107 19.69 -18.11 -7.86
N LEU A 108 19.48 -18.37 -9.16
CA LEU A 108 18.74 -17.47 -10.04
C LEU A 108 17.30 -17.26 -9.57
N LYS A 109 16.60 -18.34 -9.20
CA LYS A 109 15.25 -18.27 -8.63
C LYS A 109 15.21 -17.40 -7.37
N ARG A 110 16.16 -17.63 -6.45
CA ARG A 110 16.27 -16.86 -5.20
C ARG A 110 16.61 -15.40 -5.48
N LYS A 111 17.54 -15.14 -6.36
CA LYS A 111 17.96 -13.78 -6.76
C LYS A 111 16.82 -12.99 -7.33
N TYR A 112 16.04 -13.55 -8.24
CA TYR A 112 14.99 -12.82 -8.93
C TYR A 112 13.67 -12.80 -8.14
N PHE A 113 13.22 -13.93 -7.61
CA PHE A 113 11.89 -14.09 -7.04
C PHE A 113 11.87 -14.53 -5.57
N GLY A 114 13.05 -14.64 -4.94
CA GLY A 114 13.14 -14.95 -3.51
C GLY A 114 12.64 -13.79 -2.64
N GLU A 115 12.61 -14.02 -1.34
CA GLU A 115 12.32 -12.98 -0.35
C GLU A 115 13.33 -11.83 -0.51
N ASN A 116 12.84 -10.60 -0.69
CA ASN A 116 13.65 -9.42 -1.01
C ASN A 116 14.48 -9.53 -2.30
N GLY A 117 14.07 -10.40 -3.23
CA GLY A 117 14.69 -10.55 -4.54
C GLY A 117 14.53 -9.31 -5.44
N GLU A 118 15.16 -9.39 -6.62
CA GLU A 118 15.19 -8.26 -7.57
C GLU A 118 13.78 -7.83 -8.04
N TRP A 119 12.84 -8.78 -8.12
CA TRP A 119 11.44 -8.47 -8.45
C TRP A 119 10.79 -7.56 -7.40
N TYR A 120 10.98 -7.90 -6.12
CA TYR A 120 10.43 -7.10 -5.03
C TYR A 120 11.01 -5.68 -5.02
N LYS A 121 12.35 -5.56 -5.12
CA LYS A 121 13.04 -4.27 -5.17
C LYS A 121 12.59 -3.42 -6.35
N LYS A 122 12.45 -4.05 -7.52
CA LYS A 122 12.00 -3.34 -8.72
C LYS A 122 10.56 -2.88 -8.59
N ARG A 123 9.68 -3.72 -8.05
CA ARG A 123 8.29 -3.36 -7.77
C ARG A 123 8.22 -2.16 -6.82
N GLU A 124 8.95 -2.22 -5.73
CA GLU A 124 9.00 -1.12 -4.76
C GLU A 124 9.50 0.18 -5.41
N SER A 125 10.59 0.13 -6.16
CA SER A 125 11.16 1.30 -6.84
C SER A 125 10.21 1.94 -7.86
N LEU A 126 9.33 1.17 -8.49
CA LEU A 126 8.36 1.66 -9.46
C LEU A 126 7.08 2.18 -8.80
N LEU A 127 6.62 1.53 -7.73
CA LEU A 127 5.33 1.87 -7.11
C LEU A 127 5.45 2.94 -6.02
N LYS A 128 6.59 3.01 -5.33
CA LYS A 128 6.79 3.97 -4.24
C LYS A 128 6.57 5.43 -4.67
N PRO A 129 7.12 5.91 -5.79
CA PRO A 129 6.86 7.29 -6.25
C PRO A 129 5.38 7.55 -6.49
N ILE A 130 4.66 6.59 -7.10
CA ILE A 130 3.21 6.72 -7.37
C ILE A 130 2.43 6.81 -6.05
N GLN A 131 2.78 6.00 -5.07
CA GLN A 131 2.16 6.04 -3.75
C GLN A 131 2.42 7.36 -3.03
N GLU A 132 3.63 7.91 -3.15
CA GLU A 132 3.99 9.22 -2.59
C GLU A 132 3.19 10.35 -3.25
N GLU A 133 3.01 10.33 -4.56
CA GLU A 133 2.16 11.31 -5.28
C GLU A 133 0.70 11.24 -4.81
N ILE A 134 0.14 10.04 -4.69
CA ILE A 134 -1.22 9.85 -4.17
C ILE A 134 -1.31 10.37 -2.73
N TYR A 135 -0.35 10.02 -1.87
CA TYR A 135 -0.32 10.48 -0.48
C TYR A 135 -0.31 12.01 -0.38
N ASN A 136 0.52 12.67 -1.17
CA ASN A 136 0.61 14.14 -1.20
C ASN A 136 -0.73 14.76 -1.65
N ALA A 137 -1.35 14.22 -2.70
CA ALA A 137 -2.66 14.68 -3.17
C ALA A 137 -3.74 14.53 -2.10
N VAL A 138 -3.75 13.38 -1.40
CA VAL A 138 -4.67 13.12 -0.28
C VAL A 138 -4.43 14.10 0.88
N GLN A 139 -3.18 14.36 1.23
CA GLN A 139 -2.82 15.28 2.31
C GLN A 139 -3.28 16.71 2.01
N GLU A 140 -3.11 17.16 0.77
CA GLU A 140 -3.57 18.48 0.35
C GLU A 140 -5.11 18.58 0.43
N ILE A 141 -5.85 17.60 -0.10
CA ILE A 141 -7.32 17.53 -0.02
C ILE A 141 -7.78 17.50 1.44
N ALA A 142 -7.13 16.70 2.28
CA ALA A 142 -7.47 16.59 3.69
C ALA A 142 -7.29 17.92 4.42
N THR A 143 -6.22 18.65 4.10
CA THR A 143 -5.93 19.96 4.67
C THR A 143 -6.96 21.01 4.21
N GLU A 144 -7.26 21.07 2.91
CA GLU A 144 -8.23 21.99 2.32
C GLU A 144 -9.65 21.77 2.88
N LYS A 145 -10.06 20.50 3.00
CA LYS A 145 -11.40 20.10 3.45
C LYS A 145 -11.51 19.96 4.96
N LYS A 146 -10.39 20.08 5.69
CA LYS A 146 -10.31 19.90 7.16
C LYS A 146 -10.81 18.51 7.60
N TYR A 147 -10.36 17.48 6.88
CA TYR A 147 -10.57 16.10 7.32
C TYR A 147 -9.58 15.73 8.42
N ASP A 148 -10.09 15.15 9.51
CA ASP A 148 -9.27 14.66 10.61
C ASP A 148 -8.64 13.30 10.29
N ILE A 149 -9.31 12.52 9.43
CA ILE A 149 -8.82 11.21 8.98
C ILE A 149 -9.30 10.92 7.55
N VAL A 150 -8.42 10.28 6.77
CA VAL A 150 -8.76 9.66 5.49
C VAL A 150 -8.40 8.18 5.56
N LYS A 151 -9.32 7.30 5.19
CA LYS A 151 -9.12 5.84 5.21
C LYS A 151 -9.22 5.25 3.81
N ASP A 152 -8.39 4.25 3.56
CA ASP A 152 -8.53 3.42 2.36
C ASP A 152 -9.58 2.32 2.59
N ARG A 153 -10.69 2.42 1.85
CA ARG A 153 -11.78 1.43 1.92
C ARG A 153 -11.39 0.08 1.32
N SER A 154 -10.45 0.07 0.37
CA SER A 154 -10.01 -1.17 -0.26
C SER A 154 -9.15 -2.04 0.66
N ALA A 155 -8.57 -1.43 1.70
CA ALA A 155 -7.76 -2.10 2.72
C ALA A 155 -8.54 -2.46 3.99
N ASP A 156 -9.81 -2.02 4.14
CA ASP A 156 -10.62 -2.26 5.33
C ASP A 156 -11.80 -3.22 5.03
N PRO A 157 -11.60 -4.54 5.20
CA PRO A 157 -12.64 -5.54 4.94
C PRO A 157 -13.81 -5.46 5.92
N SER A 158 -13.69 -4.72 7.02
CA SER A 158 -14.76 -4.53 8.01
C SER A 158 -15.75 -3.42 7.61
N LEU A 159 -15.40 -2.62 6.61
CA LEU A 159 -16.25 -1.54 6.12
C LEU A 159 -17.36 -2.09 5.20
N ILE A 160 -18.56 -2.24 5.75
CA ILE A 160 -19.72 -2.79 5.03
C ILE A 160 -20.42 -1.72 4.19
N TYR A 161 -20.49 -0.49 4.70
CA TYR A 161 -21.18 0.63 4.06
C TYR A 161 -20.47 1.96 4.25
N MET A 162 -20.45 2.74 3.20
CA MET A 162 -19.95 4.12 3.19
C MET A 162 -20.80 4.97 2.27
N SER A 163 -21.15 6.17 2.72
CA SER A 163 -21.84 7.14 1.86
C SER A 163 -20.89 7.66 0.78
N SER A 164 -21.35 7.70 -0.49
CA SER A 164 -20.57 8.21 -1.63
C SER A 164 -20.05 9.64 -1.45
N ARG A 165 -20.74 10.45 -0.66
CA ARG A 165 -20.30 11.82 -0.32
C ARG A 165 -19.01 11.88 0.48
N LEU A 166 -18.61 10.78 1.10
CA LEU A 166 -17.36 10.66 1.87
C LEU A 166 -16.21 10.13 1.01
N ASP A 167 -16.49 9.68 -0.21
CA ASP A 167 -15.50 9.18 -1.15
C ASP A 167 -14.81 10.35 -1.86
N ILE A 168 -13.50 10.42 -1.71
CA ILE A 168 -12.67 11.45 -2.34
C ILE A 168 -11.79 10.89 -3.46
N SER A 169 -12.01 9.64 -3.89
CA SER A 169 -11.15 8.98 -4.89
C SER A 169 -11.07 9.76 -6.20
N ASP A 170 -12.20 10.27 -6.69
CA ASP A 170 -12.24 11.09 -7.91
C ASP A 170 -11.53 12.43 -7.74
N GLN A 171 -11.63 13.06 -6.56
CA GLN A 171 -10.92 14.30 -6.27
C GLN A 171 -9.40 14.08 -6.25
N VAL A 172 -8.95 12.92 -5.78
CA VAL A 172 -7.53 12.53 -5.83
C VAL A 172 -7.08 12.35 -7.28
N LEU A 173 -7.87 11.67 -8.11
CA LEU A 173 -7.57 11.49 -9.54
C LEU A 173 -7.53 12.83 -10.30
N GLU A 174 -8.46 13.73 -10.05
CA GLU A 174 -8.45 15.09 -10.61
C GLU A 174 -7.19 15.85 -10.23
N LYS A 175 -6.78 15.78 -8.96
CA LYS A 175 -5.59 16.45 -8.47
C LYS A 175 -4.30 15.88 -9.07
N LEU A 176 -4.29 14.59 -9.37
CA LEU A 176 -3.19 13.90 -10.06
C LEU A 176 -3.22 14.08 -11.59
N GLY A 177 -4.23 14.79 -12.13
CA GLY A 177 -4.37 15.03 -13.56
C GLY A 177 -4.76 13.80 -14.38
N ALA A 178 -5.36 12.81 -13.75
CA ALA A 178 -5.78 11.54 -14.39
C ALA A 178 -7.29 11.48 -14.71
N LYS A 179 -8.02 12.57 -14.41
CA LYS A 179 -9.45 12.69 -14.68
C LYS A 179 -9.80 14.13 -15.08
#